data_6cc8448d494d0e569c56396fcad8e4e2
#
_entry.id   6cc8448d494d0e569c56396fcad8e4e2
#
_cell.length_a   1.000
_cell.length_b   1.000
_cell.length_c   1.000
_cell.angle_alpha   90.00
_cell.angle_beta   90.00
_cell.angle_gamma   90.00
#
_symmetry.space_group_name_H-M   'P 1'
#
loop_
_entity.id
_entity.type
_entity.pdbx_description
1 polymer ?
#
loop_
_entity_poly.entity_id
_entity_poly.type
_entity_poly.pdbx_seq_one_letter_code
_entity_poly.pdbx_strand_id
1 'polypeptide(L)'
;MLLDDENINNNGEFELEMQWANWSVSTVFTPDPENSDNADSAVALFERVYAKREYWLMLAYYKLKEMIISRMTIEDFDGFAQMYRDEEYWNLPLNFMKFSLFDQLLAQYELDRVVFGNNGEIAFMFYDYAMDNGYIVSGTENDKLTKVEGGADNWDDIEQ
;
A
#
# COMPACT_ATOMS: atom_id res chain seq x y z
N MET A 1 -3.56 11.72 -19.07
CA MET A 1 -2.83 12.36 -17.98
C MET A 1 -1.51 12.90 -18.51
N LEU A 2 -1.21 14.13 -18.18
CA LEU A 2 0.07 14.74 -18.56
C LEU A 2 0.95 14.90 -17.33
N LEU A 3 2.17 14.36 -17.43
CA LEU A 3 3.22 14.56 -16.44
C LEU A 3 4.21 15.58 -17.00
N ASP A 4 4.64 16.51 -16.17
CA ASP A 4 5.62 17.53 -16.55
C ASP A 4 6.76 17.60 -15.51
N ASP A 5 7.68 18.52 -15.74
CA ASP A 5 8.87 18.67 -14.88
C ASP A 5 8.52 19.05 -13.44
N GLU A 6 7.37 19.65 -13.19
CA GLU A 6 6.92 19.99 -11.84
C GLU A 6 6.53 18.75 -11.04
N ASN A 7 6.25 17.62 -11.71
CA ASN A 7 5.88 16.37 -11.08
C ASN A 7 7.08 15.49 -10.72
N ILE A 8 8.30 15.92 -11.04
CA ILE A 8 9.50 15.11 -10.77
C ILE A 8 9.93 15.28 -9.31
N ASN A 9 10.05 14.16 -8.60
CA ASN A 9 10.50 14.14 -7.21
C ASN A 9 12.02 14.11 -7.11
N ASN A 10 12.55 14.05 -5.88
CA ASN A 10 13.99 14.06 -5.63
C ASN A 10 14.73 12.83 -6.17
N ASN A 11 13.99 11.76 -6.46
CA ASN A 11 14.56 10.51 -7.00
C ASN A 11 14.49 10.45 -8.53
N GLY A 12 14.06 11.52 -9.18
CA GLY A 12 13.91 11.56 -10.63
C GLY A 12 12.69 10.82 -11.16
N GLU A 13 11.73 10.54 -10.30
CA GLU A 13 10.48 9.87 -10.67
C GLU A 13 9.34 10.89 -10.73
N PHE A 14 8.34 10.61 -11.56
CA PHE A 14 7.13 11.43 -11.59
C PHE A 14 6.21 11.05 -10.42
N GLU A 15 5.64 12.03 -9.76
CA GLU A 15 4.82 11.81 -8.56
C GLU A 15 3.64 12.78 -8.55
N LEU A 16 2.45 12.23 -8.33
CA LEU A 16 1.19 12.97 -8.26
C LEU A 16 0.35 12.49 -7.10
N GLU A 17 -0.38 13.42 -6.47
CA GLU A 17 -1.43 13.05 -5.53
C GLU A 17 -2.66 12.55 -6.29
N MET A 18 -3.09 11.33 -6.00
CA MET A 18 -4.26 10.71 -6.61
C MET A 18 -5.21 10.19 -5.54
N GLN A 19 -6.49 10.20 -5.84
CA GLN A 19 -7.50 9.70 -4.90
C GLN A 19 -7.64 8.19 -5.04
N TRP A 20 -7.31 7.48 -3.96
CA TRP A 20 -7.51 6.03 -3.84
C TRP A 20 -8.46 5.79 -2.66
N ALA A 21 -9.71 5.38 -2.95
CA ALA A 21 -10.78 5.29 -1.96
C ALA A 21 -10.92 6.62 -1.18
N ASN A 22 -10.71 6.61 0.12
CA ASN A 22 -10.82 7.79 0.98
C ASN A 22 -9.51 8.55 1.15
N TRP A 23 -8.42 8.07 0.54
CA TRP A 23 -7.10 8.66 0.72
C TRP A 23 -6.65 9.44 -0.48
N SER A 24 -5.98 10.57 -0.23
CA SER A 24 -5.18 11.26 -1.22
C SER A 24 -3.76 10.73 -1.07
N VAL A 25 -3.27 10.03 -2.08
CA VAL A 25 -2.07 9.20 -1.98
C VAL A 25 -1.06 9.60 -3.04
N SER A 26 0.20 9.70 -2.63
CA SER A 26 1.31 9.87 -3.54
C SER A 26 1.39 8.67 -4.50
N THR A 27 1.25 8.95 -5.79
CA THR A 27 1.29 7.95 -6.85
C THR A 27 2.51 8.23 -7.71
N VAL A 28 3.39 7.25 -7.81
CA VAL A 28 4.72 7.38 -8.41
C VAL A 28 4.77 6.60 -9.72
N PHE A 29 5.38 7.23 -10.72
CA PHE A 29 5.57 6.65 -12.05
C PHE A 29 7.05 6.62 -12.37
N THR A 30 7.62 5.44 -12.57
CA THR A 30 9.03 5.35 -12.92
C THR A 30 9.24 5.74 -14.39
N PRO A 31 10.24 6.58 -14.69
CA PRO A 31 10.50 7.01 -16.06
C PRO A 31 10.82 5.84 -16.99
N ASP A 32 10.53 6.03 -18.27
CA ASP A 32 10.91 5.06 -19.29
C ASP A 32 12.43 4.89 -19.33
N PRO A 33 12.92 3.66 -19.45
CA PRO A 33 14.38 3.42 -19.43
C PRO A 33 15.11 4.05 -20.62
N GLU A 34 14.42 4.26 -21.73
CA GLU A 34 15.00 4.86 -22.94
C GLU A 34 14.88 6.38 -22.99
N ASN A 35 13.92 6.94 -22.23
CA ASN A 35 13.68 8.38 -22.19
C ASN A 35 13.17 8.79 -20.82
N SER A 36 14.06 9.29 -19.98
CA SER A 36 13.71 9.71 -18.60
C SER A 36 12.83 10.96 -18.54
N ASP A 37 12.57 11.62 -19.67
CA ASP A 37 11.68 12.78 -19.72
C ASP A 37 10.20 12.40 -19.74
N ASN A 38 9.89 11.12 -19.88
CA ASN A 38 8.53 10.64 -19.83
C ASN A 38 8.41 9.31 -19.07
N ALA A 39 7.17 8.92 -18.78
CA ALA A 39 6.85 7.68 -18.09
C ALA A 39 5.65 7.00 -18.76
N ASP A 40 5.64 6.95 -20.08
CA ASP A 40 4.48 6.49 -20.86
C ASP A 40 4.04 5.06 -20.49
N SER A 41 5.00 4.15 -20.28
CA SER A 41 4.69 2.77 -19.90
C SER A 41 4.03 2.69 -18.52
N ALA A 42 4.58 3.41 -17.54
CA ALA A 42 4.02 3.44 -16.19
C ALA A 42 2.64 4.10 -16.16
N VAL A 43 2.46 5.18 -16.92
CA VAL A 43 1.18 5.88 -17.02
C VAL A 43 0.11 4.99 -17.66
N ALA A 44 0.45 4.28 -18.75
CA ALA A 44 -0.48 3.37 -19.41
C ALA A 44 -0.95 2.26 -18.46
N LEU A 45 -0.02 1.69 -17.68
CA LEU A 45 -0.33 0.71 -16.65
C LEU A 45 -1.25 1.31 -15.58
N PHE A 46 -0.90 2.49 -15.10
CA PHE A 46 -1.72 3.21 -14.12
C PHE A 46 -3.15 3.41 -14.61
N GLU A 47 -3.35 3.84 -15.83
CA GLU A 47 -4.69 4.12 -16.36
C GLU A 47 -5.56 2.87 -16.36
N ARG A 48 -4.99 1.71 -16.70
CA ARG A 48 -5.71 0.43 -16.65
C ARG A 48 -6.06 0.01 -15.22
N VAL A 49 -5.11 0.13 -14.32
CA VAL A 49 -5.30 -0.23 -12.90
C VAL A 49 -6.27 0.73 -12.23
N TYR A 50 -6.10 2.03 -12.47
CA TYR A 50 -6.91 3.07 -11.83
C TYR A 50 -8.38 3.00 -12.25
N ALA A 51 -8.65 2.56 -13.47
CA ALA A 51 -10.01 2.32 -13.95
C ALA A 51 -10.74 1.26 -13.11
N LYS A 52 -9.98 0.37 -12.47
CA LYS A 52 -10.48 -0.70 -11.58
C LYS A 52 -9.87 -0.57 -10.19
N ARG A 53 -9.67 0.65 -9.72
CA ARG A 53 -8.92 0.92 -8.48
C ARG A 53 -9.52 0.27 -7.24
N GLU A 54 -10.85 0.17 -7.17
CA GLU A 54 -11.49 -0.47 -6.03
C GLU A 54 -11.16 -1.96 -5.94
N TYR A 55 -11.16 -2.63 -7.07
CA TYR A 55 -10.78 -4.05 -7.17
C TYR A 55 -9.31 -4.24 -6.75
N TRP A 56 -8.41 -3.41 -7.29
CA TRP A 56 -6.98 -3.54 -7.00
C TRP A 56 -6.67 -3.24 -5.54
N LEU A 57 -7.31 -2.23 -4.98
CA LEU A 57 -7.11 -1.88 -3.57
C LEU A 57 -7.64 -2.98 -2.65
N MET A 58 -8.81 -3.54 -2.97
CA MET A 58 -9.37 -4.66 -2.21
C MET A 58 -8.46 -5.88 -2.28
N LEU A 59 -7.90 -6.17 -3.45
CA LEU A 59 -6.96 -7.27 -3.62
C LEU A 59 -5.68 -7.04 -2.81
N ALA A 60 -5.18 -5.82 -2.78
CA ALA A 60 -4.00 -5.46 -1.99
C ALA A 60 -4.24 -5.69 -0.49
N TYR A 61 -5.37 -5.25 0.03
CA TYR A 61 -5.74 -5.48 1.42
C TYR A 61 -5.90 -6.96 1.74
N TYR A 62 -6.51 -7.71 0.83
CA TYR A 62 -6.67 -9.16 1.00
C TYR A 62 -5.31 -9.86 1.11
N LYS A 63 -4.38 -9.51 0.24
CA LYS A 63 -3.03 -10.06 0.26
C LYS A 63 -2.26 -9.68 1.52
N LEU A 64 -2.42 -8.44 1.97
CA LEU A 64 -1.83 -7.98 3.22
C LEU A 64 -2.36 -8.78 4.41
N LYS A 65 -3.67 -8.96 4.48
CA LYS A 65 -4.33 -9.75 5.53
C LYS A 65 -3.82 -11.18 5.57
N GLU A 66 -3.77 -11.82 4.41
CA GLU A 66 -3.29 -13.20 4.26
C GLU A 66 -1.87 -13.37 4.82
N MET A 67 -0.99 -12.44 4.50
CA MET A 67 0.39 -12.47 4.95
C MET A 67 0.49 -12.24 6.46
N ILE A 68 -0.23 -11.26 7.00
CA ILE A 68 -0.21 -10.96 8.44
C ILE A 68 -0.69 -12.18 9.23
N ILE A 69 -1.79 -12.79 8.81
CA ILE A 69 -2.31 -14.00 9.46
C ILE A 69 -1.28 -15.13 9.44
N SER A 70 -0.58 -15.31 8.32
CA SER A 70 0.41 -16.38 8.19
C SER A 70 1.62 -16.23 9.12
N ARG A 71 1.91 -15.00 9.52
CA ARG A 71 3.08 -14.68 10.38
C ARG A 71 2.75 -14.58 11.86
N MET A 72 1.47 -14.44 12.21
CA MET A 72 1.09 -14.24 13.60
C MET A 72 0.89 -15.56 14.33
N THR A 73 1.49 -15.66 15.53
CA THR A 73 1.13 -16.69 16.50
C THR A 73 -0.09 -16.23 17.29
N ILE A 74 -0.72 -17.13 18.05
CA ILE A 74 -1.82 -16.78 18.94
C ILE A 74 -1.39 -15.71 19.97
N GLU A 75 -0.17 -15.84 20.49
CA GLU A 75 0.38 -14.88 21.44
C GLU A 75 0.59 -13.50 20.82
N ASP A 76 1.11 -13.44 19.59
CA ASP A 76 1.27 -12.18 18.86
C ASP A 76 -0.07 -11.51 18.65
N PHE A 77 -1.08 -12.28 18.24
CA PHE A 77 -2.42 -11.78 18.00
C PHE A 77 -3.03 -11.18 19.28
N ASP A 78 -2.92 -11.90 20.41
CA ASP A 78 -3.42 -11.42 21.70
C ASP A 78 -2.70 -10.15 22.13
N GLY A 79 -1.38 -10.09 21.93
CA GLY A 79 -0.58 -8.91 22.24
C GLY A 79 -1.00 -7.68 21.44
N PHE A 80 -1.20 -7.84 20.15
CA PHE A 80 -1.69 -6.77 19.27
C PHE A 80 -3.08 -6.33 19.69
N ALA A 81 -3.97 -7.27 19.95
CA ALA A 81 -5.34 -6.98 20.36
C ALA A 81 -5.37 -6.15 21.64
N GLN A 82 -4.55 -6.55 22.62
CA GLN A 82 -4.46 -5.84 23.88
C GLN A 82 -3.93 -4.42 23.69
N MET A 83 -2.89 -4.26 22.90
CA MET A 83 -2.30 -2.94 22.64
C MET A 83 -3.28 -2.00 21.95
N TYR A 84 -3.97 -2.48 20.92
CA TYR A 84 -4.95 -1.66 20.22
C TYR A 84 -6.15 -1.30 21.09
N ARG A 85 -6.52 -2.14 22.05
CA ARG A 85 -7.60 -1.86 22.99
C ARG A 85 -7.24 -0.78 23.99
N ASP A 86 -5.98 -0.69 24.36
CA ASP A 86 -5.50 0.23 25.40
C ASP A 86 -5.20 1.63 24.85
N GLU A 87 -5.17 1.80 23.52
CA GLU A 87 -4.87 3.09 22.89
C GLU A 87 -6.12 3.92 22.65
N GLU A 88 -6.05 5.21 22.93
CA GLU A 88 -7.19 6.14 22.79
C GLU A 88 -7.76 6.24 21.39
N TYR A 89 -6.91 6.12 20.37
CA TYR A 89 -7.35 6.14 18.98
C TYR A 89 -8.15 4.90 18.59
N TRP A 90 -8.14 3.89 19.41
CA TRP A 90 -8.86 2.65 19.22
C TRP A 90 -10.22 2.71 19.91
N ASN A 91 -11.07 3.59 19.44
CA ASN A 91 -12.36 3.82 20.07
C ASN A 91 -13.50 3.21 19.25
N LEU A 92 -13.46 1.88 19.11
CA LEU A 92 -14.48 1.15 18.38
C LEU A 92 -15.58 0.65 19.32
N PRO A 93 -16.85 0.69 18.89
CA PRO A 93 -17.95 0.11 19.67
C PRO A 93 -17.72 -1.38 19.92
N LEU A 94 -18.17 -1.87 21.08
CA LEU A 94 -18.01 -3.28 21.46
C LEU A 94 -18.62 -4.25 20.44
N ASN A 95 -19.72 -3.89 19.80
CA ASN A 95 -20.32 -4.73 18.77
C ASN A 95 -19.46 -4.82 17.50
N PHE A 96 -18.62 -3.83 17.25
CA PHE A 96 -17.66 -3.86 16.16
C PHE A 96 -16.59 -4.91 16.39
N MET A 97 -16.30 -5.22 17.63
CA MET A 97 -15.33 -6.24 18.00
C MET A 97 -15.79 -7.67 17.68
N LYS A 98 -17.04 -7.85 17.28
CA LYS A 98 -17.54 -9.13 16.75
C LYS A 98 -17.05 -9.42 15.34
N PHE A 99 -16.66 -8.38 14.60
CA PHE A 99 -15.95 -8.58 13.36
C PHE A 99 -14.57 -9.16 13.70
N SER A 100 -14.01 -9.88 12.76
CA SER A 100 -12.67 -10.41 12.91
C SER A 100 -11.75 -9.31 13.46
N LEU A 101 -11.06 -9.59 14.54
CA LEU A 101 -10.10 -8.65 15.11
C LEU A 101 -9.02 -8.29 14.08
N PHE A 102 -8.75 -9.21 13.15
CA PHE A 102 -7.86 -8.95 12.02
C PHE A 102 -8.36 -7.85 11.10
N ASP A 103 -9.66 -7.80 10.82
CA ASP A 103 -10.22 -6.74 9.97
C ASP A 103 -10.09 -5.39 10.64
N GLN A 104 -10.18 -5.35 11.97
CA GLN A 104 -9.96 -4.14 12.74
C GLN A 104 -8.49 -3.71 12.72
N LEU A 105 -7.57 -4.66 12.86
CA LEU A 105 -6.14 -4.38 12.77
C LEU A 105 -5.76 -3.86 11.38
N LEU A 106 -6.31 -4.45 10.35
CA LEU A 106 -6.06 -4.01 8.98
C LEU A 106 -6.56 -2.59 8.71
N ALA A 107 -7.64 -2.19 9.39
CA ALA A 107 -8.16 -0.83 9.26
C ALA A 107 -7.16 0.24 9.74
N GLN A 108 -6.14 -0.15 10.52
CA GLN A 108 -5.06 0.74 10.95
C GLN A 108 -3.99 0.95 9.87
N TYR A 109 -3.95 0.09 8.85
CA TYR A 109 -3.00 0.24 7.76
C TYR A 109 -3.57 1.17 6.71
N GLU A 110 -2.92 2.31 6.55
CA GLU A 110 -3.30 3.31 5.57
C GLU A 110 -2.49 3.12 4.30
N LEU A 111 -3.12 3.34 3.17
CA LEU A 111 -2.39 3.38 1.90
C LEU A 111 -1.54 4.66 1.89
N ASP A 112 -0.23 4.49 1.81
CA ASP A 112 0.73 5.59 1.89
C ASP A 112 1.25 6.01 0.52
N ARG A 113 1.46 5.04 -0.37
CA ARG A 113 2.02 5.27 -1.69
C ARG A 113 1.63 4.16 -2.64
N VAL A 114 1.46 4.50 -3.92
CA VAL A 114 1.29 3.52 -5.00
C VAL A 114 2.35 3.80 -6.05
N VAL A 115 3.03 2.76 -6.52
CA VAL A 115 4.11 2.89 -7.50
C VAL A 115 3.78 2.07 -8.74
N PHE A 116 3.92 2.70 -9.89
CA PHE A 116 3.79 2.05 -11.20
C PHE A 116 5.15 2.06 -11.89
N GLY A 117 5.69 0.86 -12.10
CA GLY A 117 6.99 0.69 -12.70
C GLY A 117 6.94 0.67 -14.22
N ASN A 118 8.04 1.09 -14.85
CA ASN A 118 8.20 1.01 -16.29
C ASN A 118 8.30 -0.44 -16.80
N ASN A 119 8.56 -1.37 -15.90
CA ASN A 119 8.66 -2.81 -16.17
C ASN A 119 7.34 -3.57 -15.95
N GLY A 120 6.24 -2.86 -15.69
CA GLY A 120 4.93 -3.48 -15.45
C GLY A 120 4.65 -3.82 -13.99
N GLU A 121 5.55 -3.50 -13.08
CA GLU A 121 5.34 -3.74 -11.66
C GLU A 121 4.38 -2.71 -11.04
N ILE A 122 3.52 -3.19 -10.15
CA ILE A 122 2.58 -2.39 -9.38
C ILE A 122 2.88 -2.65 -7.91
N ALA A 123 3.00 -1.58 -7.12
CA ALA A 123 3.25 -1.72 -5.68
C ALA A 123 2.31 -0.81 -4.89
N PHE A 124 1.66 -1.40 -3.89
CA PHE A 124 0.85 -0.68 -2.90
C PHE A 124 1.58 -0.70 -1.57
N MET A 125 1.91 0.47 -1.06
CA MET A 125 2.62 0.62 0.21
C MET A 125 1.66 1.02 1.30
N PHE A 126 1.56 0.20 2.34
CA PHE A 126 0.70 0.41 3.49
C PHE A 126 1.53 0.72 4.72
N TYR A 127 1.04 1.60 5.57
CA TYR A 127 1.71 1.97 6.79
C TYR A 127 0.74 2.05 7.97
N ASP A 128 1.15 1.47 9.08
CA ASP A 128 0.46 1.62 10.37
C ASP A 128 1.27 2.58 11.24
N TYR A 129 0.80 3.80 11.35
CA TYR A 129 1.48 4.85 12.11
C TYR A 129 1.50 4.57 13.61
N ALA A 130 0.55 3.80 14.11
CA ALA A 130 0.48 3.45 15.52
C ALA A 130 1.60 2.48 15.92
N MET A 131 1.91 1.52 15.04
CA MET A 131 2.89 0.46 15.28
C MET A 131 4.22 0.71 14.60
N ASP A 132 4.33 1.79 13.84
CA ASP A 132 5.51 2.11 13.03
C ASP A 132 5.90 0.93 12.13
N ASN A 133 4.92 0.41 11.39
CA ASN A 133 5.04 -0.82 10.63
C ASN A 133 4.53 -0.63 9.22
N GLY A 134 5.31 -1.04 8.22
CA GLY A 134 4.96 -0.87 6.83
C GLY A 134 5.06 -2.16 6.03
N TYR A 135 4.22 -2.27 4.99
CA TYR A 135 4.20 -3.41 4.09
C TYR A 135 4.05 -2.94 2.66
N ILE A 136 4.69 -3.68 1.74
CA ILE A 136 4.50 -3.47 0.31
C ILE A 136 3.86 -4.71 -0.28
N VAL A 137 2.73 -4.51 -0.96
CA VAL A 137 2.05 -5.55 -1.72
C VAL A 137 2.28 -5.25 -3.19
N SER A 138 2.92 -6.16 -3.90
CA SER A 138 3.35 -5.90 -5.28
C SER A 138 3.11 -7.08 -6.21
N GLY A 139 3.15 -6.79 -7.49
CA GLY A 139 2.99 -7.77 -8.55
C GLY A 139 2.88 -7.10 -9.90
N THR A 140 2.24 -7.82 -10.83
CA THR A 140 2.03 -7.33 -12.19
C THR A 140 0.55 -7.40 -12.52
N GLU A 141 0.16 -6.74 -13.60
CA GLU A 141 -1.23 -6.74 -14.07
C GLU A 141 -1.73 -8.17 -14.36
N ASN A 142 -0.89 -9.01 -14.97
CA ASN A 142 -1.26 -10.37 -15.34
C ASN A 142 -1.26 -11.34 -14.16
N ASP A 143 -0.23 -11.27 -13.32
CA ASP A 143 -0.05 -12.17 -12.18
C ASP A 143 -0.74 -11.65 -10.92
N LYS A 144 -1.29 -10.44 -11.00
CA LYS A 144 -1.91 -9.75 -9.88
C LYS A 144 -0.89 -9.45 -8.79
N LEU A 145 -1.32 -9.33 -7.56
CA LEU A 145 -0.46 -8.99 -6.43
C LEU A 145 0.00 -10.30 -5.77
N THR A 146 1.21 -10.71 -6.09
CA THR A 146 1.74 -12.02 -5.69
C THR A 146 2.76 -11.96 -4.56
N LYS A 147 3.25 -10.76 -4.20
CA LYS A 147 4.33 -10.60 -3.25
C LYS A 147 3.95 -9.61 -2.17
N VAL A 148 4.22 -9.97 -0.92
CA VAL A 148 4.08 -9.07 0.22
C VAL A 148 5.41 -9.03 0.96
N GLU A 149 5.95 -7.83 1.14
CA GLU A 149 7.20 -7.61 1.84
C GLU A 149 7.01 -6.57 2.93
N GLY A 150 7.86 -6.59 3.92
CA GLY A 150 7.91 -5.56 4.91
C GLY A 150 7.78 -6.07 6.33
N GLY A 151 7.54 -5.14 7.19
CA GLY A 151 7.57 -5.25 8.62
C GLY A 151 8.34 -4.07 9.18
N ALA A 152 8.29 -3.86 10.49
CA ALA A 152 8.85 -2.67 11.13
C ALA A 152 10.31 -2.41 10.74
N ASP A 153 11.10 -3.48 10.64
CA ASP A 153 12.54 -3.36 10.41
C ASP A 153 12.91 -3.13 8.94
N ASN A 154 11.97 -3.31 8.03
CA ASN A 154 12.23 -3.29 6.59
C ASN A 154 11.63 -2.08 5.87
N TRP A 155 10.83 -1.27 6.55
CA TRP A 155 10.11 -0.17 5.91
C TRP A 155 11.06 0.84 5.27
N ASP A 156 12.07 1.27 6.00
CA ASP A 156 13.05 2.25 5.52
C ASP A 156 13.84 1.73 4.33
N ASP A 157 14.19 0.44 4.35
CA ASP A 157 14.91 -0.20 3.24
C ASP A 157 14.05 -0.26 1.98
N ILE A 158 12.75 -0.43 2.14
CA ILE A 158 11.80 -0.56 1.04
C ILE A 158 11.52 0.80 0.39
N GLU A 159 11.45 1.87 1.16
CA GLU A 159 11.21 3.22 0.66
C GLU A 159 12.39 3.81 -0.11
N GLN A 160 13.55 3.28 0.07
CA GLN A 160 14.74 3.71 -0.64
C GLN A 160 14.85 3.04 -2.01
#